data_6b36ae1133b9ca0f3e92777f91a38cce
#
_entry.id   6b36ae1133b9ca0f3e92777f91a38cce
#
_cell.length_a   1.000
_cell.length_b   1.000
_cell.length_c   1.000
_cell.angle_alpha   90.00
_cell.angle_beta   90.00
_cell.angle_gamma   90.00
#
_symmetry.space_group_name_H-M   'P 1'
#
loop_
_entity.id
_entity.type
_entity.pdbx_description
1 polymer ?
#
loop_
_entity_poly.entity_id
_entity_poly.type
_entity_poly.pdbx_seq_one_letter_code
_entity_poly.pdbx_strand_id
1 'polypeptide(L)'
;MISSLPQIAYKSDIPLDIEVMTFAQTQAQLNKTEDHDPFSPHKIQFYLILIVTKDFYTHYVDFKFYELKKGSILFIAKNQVHHFTENFQNIEGFCILLNSQFLEQNYFLSNSIHLDRLYNYHLETPLVTLEGTEGAIFLETVQNLYVEYNLEGGFAKAEMLRAYLHILLIKAERVKQLHSTSSVKTLWLEVFNTFKNSLEVNYVTTRNSKFYAEELRISYKFLNDVVKKLTGKTVKAFIDDFVTIEIKRYLLSTSLSVKEICYKTGFDEPANMTKFFKKNTQITPLKFRQQV
;
A
#
# COMPACT_ATOMS: atom_id res chain seq x y z
N MET A 1 1.36 29.65 1.24
CA MET A 1 1.96 28.45 0.62
C MET A 1 0.87 27.38 0.63
N ILE A 2 0.48 26.87 -0.53
CA ILE A 2 -0.55 25.81 -0.65
C ILE A 2 0.13 24.53 -0.20
N SER A 3 -0.18 24.05 1.01
CA SER A 3 0.40 22.80 1.49
C SER A 3 -0.16 21.65 0.63
N SER A 4 0.69 21.13 -0.24
CA SER A 4 0.42 19.85 -0.88
C SER A 4 0.41 18.77 0.20
N LEU A 5 -0.25 17.65 -0.09
CA LEU A 5 -0.17 16.41 0.69
C LEU A 5 1.29 16.14 1.02
N PRO A 6 1.69 15.97 2.29
CA PRO A 6 3.03 15.53 2.59
C PRO A 6 3.25 14.20 1.87
N GLN A 7 4.08 14.23 0.83
CA GLN A 7 4.47 13.04 0.09
C GLN A 7 5.87 12.68 0.54
N ILE A 8 5.97 11.58 1.25
CA ILE A 8 7.26 11.09 1.72
C ILE A 8 7.86 10.24 0.62
N ALA A 9 8.89 10.79 -0.01
CA ALA A 9 9.70 10.05 -0.96
C ALA A 9 10.68 9.11 -0.24
N TYR A 10 11.04 8.02 -0.90
CA TYR A 10 12.16 7.19 -0.47
C TYR A 10 13.44 8.03 -0.58
N LYS A 11 14.28 8.02 0.44
CA LYS A 11 15.56 8.77 0.41
C LYS A 11 16.51 8.10 -0.57
N SER A 12 16.95 8.84 -1.59
CA SER A 12 17.80 8.33 -2.68
C SER A 12 19.23 7.98 -2.28
N ASP A 13 19.65 8.34 -1.09
CA ASP A 13 20.98 8.11 -0.52
C ASP A 13 21.14 6.75 0.16
N ILE A 14 20.09 5.92 0.18
CA ILE A 14 20.16 4.54 0.71
C ILE A 14 20.69 3.63 -0.42
N PRO A 15 21.92 3.10 -0.31
CA PRO A 15 22.61 2.47 -1.44
C PRO A 15 21.94 1.22 -2.02
N LEU A 16 21.03 0.60 -1.28
CA LEU A 16 20.43 -0.71 -1.62
C LEU A 16 18.94 -0.65 -1.96
N ASP A 17 18.31 0.53 -1.97
CA ASP A 17 16.85 0.67 -2.20
C ASP A 17 15.97 -0.12 -1.23
N ILE A 18 16.52 -0.59 -0.11
CA ILE A 18 15.86 -1.25 1.01
C ILE A 18 16.40 -0.69 2.32
N GLU A 19 15.53 -0.50 3.30
CA GLU A 19 15.88 -0.14 4.67
C GLU A 19 15.19 -1.09 5.63
N VAL A 20 15.95 -1.64 6.59
CA VAL A 20 15.44 -2.58 7.58
C VAL A 20 15.80 -2.07 8.97
N MET A 21 14.80 -1.72 9.77
CA MET A 21 14.94 -1.12 11.08
C MET A 21 14.12 -1.85 12.13
N THR A 22 14.55 -1.81 13.38
CA THR A 22 13.64 -2.07 14.51
C THR A 22 12.67 -0.90 14.70
N PHE A 23 11.55 -1.12 15.37
CA PHE A 23 10.63 -0.02 15.71
C PHE A 23 11.31 1.06 16.57
N ALA A 24 12.21 0.68 17.45
CA ALA A 24 12.99 1.65 18.24
C ALA A 24 13.88 2.54 17.35
N GLN A 25 14.53 1.97 16.33
CA GLN A 25 15.32 2.74 15.35
C GLN A 25 14.42 3.62 14.49
N THR A 26 13.29 3.08 14.02
CA THR A 26 12.30 3.86 13.28
C THR A 26 11.83 5.06 14.08
N GLN A 27 11.48 4.88 15.35
CA GLN A 27 11.07 5.96 16.23
C GLN A 27 12.17 7.02 16.40
N ALA A 28 13.41 6.59 16.58
CA ALA A 28 14.54 7.52 16.69
C ALA A 28 14.74 8.35 15.42
N GLN A 29 14.43 7.80 14.24
CA GLN A 29 14.45 8.54 12.97
C GLN A 29 13.23 9.48 12.87
N LEU A 30 12.02 9.01 13.18
CA LEU A 30 10.81 9.82 13.12
C LEU A 30 10.90 11.06 14.03
N ASN A 31 11.49 10.94 15.22
CA ASN A 31 11.70 12.06 16.14
C ASN A 31 12.69 13.11 15.62
N LYS A 32 13.50 12.81 14.61
CA LYS A 32 14.44 13.73 13.96
C LYS A 32 13.88 14.35 12.68
N THR A 33 12.69 13.92 12.25
CA THR A 33 12.07 14.39 11.01
C THR A 33 11.41 15.75 11.24
N GLU A 34 11.92 16.78 10.58
CA GLU A 34 11.39 18.16 10.66
C GLU A 34 10.40 18.46 9.51
N ASP A 35 10.43 17.66 8.44
CA ASP A 35 9.67 17.94 7.21
C ASP A 35 8.16 17.71 7.35
N HIS A 36 7.74 16.83 8.24
CA HIS A 36 6.33 16.50 8.48
C HIS A 36 6.15 15.78 9.81
N ASP A 37 4.91 15.80 10.34
CA ASP A 37 4.54 15.01 11.50
C ASP A 37 4.17 13.57 11.09
N PRO A 38 4.96 12.54 11.48
CA PRO A 38 4.68 11.15 11.12
C PRO A 38 3.44 10.56 11.82
N PHE A 39 2.92 11.23 12.85
CA PHE A 39 1.69 10.87 13.55
C PHE A 39 0.45 11.51 12.93
N SER A 40 0.62 12.33 11.90
CA SER A 40 -0.46 12.89 11.08
C SER A 40 -0.53 12.18 9.72
N PRO A 41 -1.72 12.08 9.09
CA PRO A 41 -1.89 11.40 7.82
C PRO A 41 -0.98 11.93 6.72
N HIS A 42 -0.16 11.07 6.12
CA HIS A 42 0.74 11.39 5.01
C HIS A 42 0.78 10.26 3.97
N LYS A 43 1.13 10.62 2.73
CA LYS A 43 1.21 9.67 1.60
C LYS A 43 2.64 9.22 1.38
N ILE A 44 2.88 7.91 1.28
CA ILE A 44 4.21 7.36 0.98
C ILE A 44 4.39 7.05 -0.50
N GLN A 45 5.63 7.22 -1.00
CA GLN A 45 6.03 6.92 -2.38
C GLN A 45 6.87 5.63 -2.49
N PHE A 46 6.87 4.83 -1.45
CA PHE A 46 7.57 3.55 -1.32
C PHE A 46 6.63 2.47 -0.75
N TYR A 47 7.10 1.26 -0.64
CA TYR A 47 6.39 0.18 0.04
C TYR A 47 6.89 0.05 1.47
N LEU A 48 5.98 -0.21 2.40
CA LEU A 48 6.28 -0.35 3.81
C LEU A 48 5.71 -1.67 4.34
N ILE A 49 6.52 -2.40 5.11
CA ILE A 49 6.10 -3.59 5.84
C ILE A 49 6.32 -3.34 7.33
N LEU A 50 5.27 -3.44 8.12
CA LEU A 50 5.35 -3.40 9.58
C LEU A 50 5.15 -4.81 10.13
N ILE A 51 6.06 -5.26 10.99
CA ILE A 51 6.06 -6.60 11.59
C ILE A 51 6.11 -6.44 13.10
N VAL A 52 5.06 -6.88 13.81
CA VAL A 52 5.00 -6.82 15.27
C VAL A 52 5.52 -8.12 15.87
N THR A 53 6.53 -8.03 16.73
CA THR A 53 7.15 -9.19 17.38
C THR A 53 6.71 -9.37 18.83
N LYS A 54 6.20 -8.30 19.47
CA LYS A 54 5.71 -8.33 20.84
C LYS A 54 4.64 -7.25 21.04
N ASP A 55 3.72 -7.51 21.96
CA ASP A 55 2.63 -6.64 22.38
C ASP A 55 1.59 -6.35 21.27
N PHE A 56 0.84 -5.26 21.42
CA PHE A 56 -0.27 -4.87 20.55
C PHE A 56 -0.06 -3.45 20.02
N TYR A 57 -0.29 -3.27 18.75
CA TYR A 57 -0.12 -2.01 18.05
C TYR A 57 -1.29 -1.72 17.11
N THR A 58 -1.73 -0.47 17.07
CA THR A 58 -2.74 0.00 16.11
C THR A 58 -2.09 0.92 15.10
N HIS A 59 -2.27 0.64 13.82
CA HIS A 59 -1.76 1.45 12.73
C HIS A 59 -2.88 1.91 11.81
N TYR A 60 -2.81 3.16 11.35
CA TYR A 60 -3.80 3.74 10.46
C TYR A 60 -3.35 3.65 9.00
N VAL A 61 -4.21 3.10 8.12
CA VAL A 61 -4.00 3.07 6.68
C VAL A 61 -5.33 3.29 5.96
N ASP A 62 -5.40 4.28 5.06
CA ASP A 62 -6.55 4.54 4.17
C ASP A 62 -7.91 4.43 4.89
N PHE A 63 -8.14 5.24 5.90
CA PHE A 63 -9.42 5.35 6.62
C PHE A 63 -9.77 4.18 7.54
N LYS A 64 -8.80 3.28 7.81
CA LYS A 64 -8.98 2.13 8.70
C LYS A 64 -7.85 2.04 9.70
N PHE A 65 -8.20 1.65 10.93
CA PHE A 65 -7.24 1.21 11.92
C PHE A 65 -7.07 -0.30 11.80
N TYR A 66 -5.80 -0.73 11.76
CA TYR A 66 -5.42 -2.13 11.77
C TYR A 66 -4.81 -2.46 13.12
N GLU A 67 -5.39 -3.44 13.79
CA GLU A 67 -4.89 -3.97 15.05
C GLU A 67 -3.86 -5.06 14.77
N LEU A 68 -2.62 -4.79 15.19
CA LEU A 68 -1.49 -5.69 15.00
C LEU A 68 -1.11 -6.30 16.36
N LYS A 69 -0.98 -7.59 16.41
CA LYS A 69 -0.48 -8.38 17.55
C LYS A 69 0.81 -9.09 17.18
N LYS A 70 1.45 -9.75 18.14
CA LYS A 70 2.63 -10.58 17.86
C LYS A 70 2.37 -11.51 16.66
N GLY A 71 3.28 -11.49 15.68
CA GLY A 71 3.20 -12.24 14.43
C GLY A 71 2.38 -11.57 13.33
N SER A 72 1.83 -10.37 13.57
CA SER A 72 1.14 -9.59 12.55
C SER A 72 2.12 -8.90 11.62
N ILE A 73 1.77 -8.90 10.33
CA ILE A 73 2.49 -8.25 9.24
C ILE A 73 1.49 -7.38 8.49
N LEU A 74 1.77 -6.09 8.41
CA LEU A 74 0.95 -5.14 7.66
C LEU A 74 1.73 -4.65 6.44
N PHE A 75 1.14 -4.83 5.25
CA PHE A 75 1.69 -4.38 3.98
C PHE A 75 1.04 -3.07 3.57
N ILE A 76 1.83 -2.01 3.42
CA ILE A 76 1.36 -0.70 3.00
C ILE A 76 1.97 -0.38 1.63
N ALA A 77 1.10 -0.22 0.63
CA ALA A 77 1.51 0.02 -0.73
C ALA A 77 1.89 1.48 -0.98
N LYS A 78 2.70 1.69 -2.01
CA LYS A 78 2.93 3.02 -2.58
C LYS A 78 1.59 3.73 -2.85
N ASN A 79 1.56 5.02 -2.63
CA ASN A 79 0.39 5.89 -2.77
C ASN A 79 -0.71 5.72 -1.71
N GLN A 80 -0.58 4.84 -0.72
CA GLN A 80 -1.49 4.83 0.43
C GLN A 80 -1.17 5.96 1.42
N VAL A 81 -2.19 6.41 2.12
CA VAL A 81 -2.07 7.34 3.24
C VAL A 81 -2.01 6.54 4.53
N HIS A 82 -1.02 6.78 5.34
CA HIS A 82 -0.89 6.16 6.65
C HIS A 82 -0.38 7.15 7.70
N HIS A 83 -0.42 6.78 8.94
CA HIS A 83 0.31 7.44 10.02
C HIS A 83 0.55 6.47 11.18
N PHE A 84 1.60 6.73 11.93
CA PHE A 84 1.85 6.05 13.19
C PHE A 84 0.88 6.54 14.26
N THR A 85 0.60 5.71 15.27
CA THR A 85 -0.21 6.09 16.42
C THR A 85 0.67 6.19 17.67
N GLU A 86 0.18 6.88 18.70
CA GLU A 86 0.98 7.16 19.91
C GLU A 86 1.53 5.89 20.59
N ASN A 87 0.82 4.77 20.51
CA ASN A 87 1.28 3.52 21.12
C ASN A 87 2.44 2.83 20.37
N PHE A 88 2.91 3.38 19.24
CA PHE A 88 4.11 2.91 18.53
C PHE A 88 5.38 2.97 19.39
N GLN A 89 5.40 3.84 20.42
CA GLN A 89 6.59 4.07 21.26
C GLN A 89 6.99 2.89 22.15
N ASN A 90 6.08 1.97 22.43
CA ASN A 90 6.25 0.90 23.41
C ASN A 90 6.23 -0.51 22.81
N ILE A 91 6.33 -0.61 21.48
CA ILE A 91 6.14 -1.85 20.73
C ILE A 91 7.47 -2.36 20.19
N GLU A 92 7.65 -3.69 20.21
CA GLU A 92 8.78 -4.33 19.55
C GLU A 92 8.36 -4.87 18.17
N GLY A 93 9.22 -4.63 17.19
CA GLY A 93 8.96 -5.07 15.82
C GLY A 93 9.97 -4.53 14.82
N PHE A 94 9.69 -4.76 13.56
CA PHE A 94 10.52 -4.35 12.44
C PHE A 94 9.71 -3.53 11.43
N CYS A 95 10.39 -2.55 10.86
CA CYS A 95 9.95 -1.71 9.77
C CYS A 95 10.85 -1.96 8.57
N ILE A 96 10.28 -2.37 7.43
CA ILE A 96 11.01 -2.59 6.20
C ILE A 96 10.47 -1.63 5.15
N LEU A 97 11.32 -0.74 4.65
CA LEU A 97 11.01 0.19 3.57
C LEU A 97 11.63 -0.31 2.28
N LEU A 98 10.87 -0.26 1.19
CA LEU A 98 11.29 -0.77 -0.11
C LEU A 98 11.01 0.27 -1.19
N ASN A 99 12.04 0.66 -1.95
CA ASN A 99 11.83 1.40 -3.17
C ASN A 99 11.26 0.47 -4.27
N SER A 100 10.47 1.02 -5.19
CA SER A 100 9.96 0.28 -6.35
C SER A 100 11.08 -0.40 -7.14
N GLN A 101 12.22 0.27 -7.30
CA GLN A 101 13.39 -0.28 -8.01
C GLN A 101 13.94 -1.56 -7.37
N PHE A 102 13.95 -1.65 -6.04
CA PHE A 102 14.41 -2.86 -5.34
C PHE A 102 13.55 -4.09 -5.70
N LEU A 103 12.23 -3.88 -5.82
CA LEU A 103 11.29 -4.93 -6.21
C LEU A 103 11.43 -5.30 -7.69
N GLU A 104 11.59 -4.29 -8.58
CA GLU A 104 11.69 -4.47 -10.03
C GLU A 104 13.00 -5.13 -10.47
N GLN A 105 14.11 -4.81 -9.81
CA GLN A 105 15.43 -5.40 -10.11
C GLN A 105 15.57 -6.86 -9.65
N ASN A 106 14.63 -7.35 -8.87
CA ASN A 106 14.63 -8.73 -8.43
C ASN A 106 13.87 -9.61 -9.43
N TYR A 107 14.60 -10.40 -10.24
CA TYR A 107 14.00 -11.31 -11.21
C TYR A 107 12.95 -12.25 -10.60
N PHE A 108 13.15 -12.72 -9.37
CA PHE A 108 12.20 -13.57 -8.67
C PHE A 108 10.97 -12.80 -8.17
N LEU A 109 11.13 -11.53 -7.82
CA LEU A 109 10.05 -10.68 -7.34
C LEU A 109 9.26 -10.05 -8.49
N SER A 110 9.92 -9.60 -9.55
CA SER A 110 9.28 -8.96 -10.71
C SER A 110 8.38 -9.90 -11.50
N ASN A 111 8.68 -11.21 -11.47
CA ASN A 111 7.85 -12.25 -12.09
C ASN A 111 6.91 -12.98 -11.11
N SER A 112 6.92 -12.62 -9.83
CA SER A 112 6.03 -13.25 -8.87
C SER A 112 4.72 -12.47 -8.76
N ILE A 113 3.67 -13.05 -9.30
CA ILE A 113 2.27 -12.63 -9.17
C ILE A 113 1.85 -12.46 -7.69
N HIS A 114 2.60 -13.06 -6.80
CA HIS A 114 2.33 -13.11 -5.37
C HIS A 114 2.57 -11.77 -4.65
N LEU A 115 3.57 -10.97 -5.08
CA LEU A 115 3.82 -9.65 -4.50
C LEU A 115 2.67 -8.69 -4.70
N ASP A 116 2.11 -8.69 -5.90
CA ASP A 116 0.98 -7.83 -6.24
C ASP A 116 -0.22 -8.06 -5.33
N ARG A 117 -0.40 -9.29 -4.85
CA ARG A 117 -1.50 -9.65 -3.98
C ARG A 117 -1.32 -9.15 -2.55
N LEU A 118 -0.10 -9.19 -2.00
CA LEU A 118 0.19 -8.71 -0.65
C LEU A 118 -0.06 -7.21 -0.51
N TYR A 119 0.29 -6.43 -1.54
CA TYR A 119 0.11 -4.99 -1.58
C TYR A 119 -1.21 -4.55 -2.24
N ASN A 120 -2.03 -5.49 -2.72
CA ASN A 120 -3.28 -5.15 -3.38
C ASN A 120 -4.43 -5.05 -2.36
N TYR A 121 -4.48 -3.93 -1.64
CA TYR A 121 -5.51 -3.63 -0.65
C TYR A 121 -6.94 -3.52 -1.23
N HIS A 122 -7.08 -3.52 -2.56
CA HIS A 122 -8.39 -3.58 -3.23
C HIS A 122 -8.97 -5.00 -3.29
N LEU A 123 -8.10 -6.01 -3.23
CA LEU A 123 -8.51 -7.41 -3.30
C LEU A 123 -8.71 -8.02 -1.92
N GLU A 124 -7.77 -7.76 -1.02
CA GLU A 124 -7.73 -8.40 0.29
C GLU A 124 -7.22 -7.45 1.37
N THR A 125 -7.45 -7.80 2.63
CA THR A 125 -6.84 -7.07 3.73
C THR A 125 -5.32 -7.11 3.63
N PRO A 126 -4.62 -5.98 3.82
CA PRO A 126 -3.16 -5.93 3.80
C PRO A 126 -2.51 -6.56 5.05
N LEU A 127 -3.32 -7.01 6.00
CA LEU A 127 -2.88 -7.62 7.25
C LEU A 127 -2.80 -9.14 7.11
N VAL A 128 -1.65 -9.71 7.52
CA VAL A 128 -1.41 -11.16 7.67
C VAL A 128 -0.97 -11.42 9.10
N THR A 129 -1.43 -12.51 9.70
CA THR A 129 -0.95 -12.93 11.01
C THR A 129 -0.45 -14.37 10.94
N LEU A 130 0.81 -14.57 11.35
CA LEU A 130 1.44 -15.89 11.45
C LEU A 130 1.54 -16.29 12.91
N GLU A 131 1.11 -17.50 13.21
CA GLU A 131 1.10 -18.05 14.57
C GLU A 131 1.84 -19.40 14.61
N GLY A 132 2.13 -19.89 15.81
CA GLY A 132 2.77 -21.18 16.02
C GLY A 132 4.16 -21.30 15.40
N THR A 133 4.48 -22.47 14.90
CA THR A 133 5.79 -22.79 14.30
C THR A 133 6.08 -21.93 13.06
N GLU A 134 5.10 -21.71 12.20
CA GLU A 134 5.26 -20.86 11.00
C GLU A 134 5.59 -19.43 11.37
N GLY A 135 4.94 -18.89 12.42
CA GLY A 135 5.25 -17.56 12.95
C GLY A 135 6.68 -17.47 13.50
N ALA A 136 7.14 -18.48 14.23
CA ALA A 136 8.51 -18.53 14.77
C ALA A 136 9.56 -18.52 13.64
N ILE A 137 9.40 -19.38 12.64
CA ILE A 137 10.30 -19.46 11.48
C ILE A 137 10.26 -18.14 10.66
N PHE A 138 9.11 -17.48 10.57
CA PHE A 138 8.99 -16.20 9.92
C PHE A 138 9.80 -15.12 10.66
N LEU A 139 9.65 -15.01 11.98
CA LEU A 139 10.37 -14.03 12.79
C LEU A 139 11.89 -14.28 12.76
N GLU A 140 12.34 -15.52 12.74
CA GLU A 140 13.75 -15.85 12.52
C GLU A 140 14.25 -15.34 11.16
N THR A 141 13.46 -15.51 10.11
CA THR A 141 13.81 -14.99 8.76
C THR A 141 13.89 -13.45 8.76
N VAL A 142 12.99 -12.76 9.48
CA VAL A 142 13.05 -11.29 9.65
C VAL A 142 14.34 -10.89 10.39
N GLN A 143 14.68 -11.61 11.45
CA GLN A 143 15.89 -11.34 12.21
C GLN A 143 17.15 -11.54 11.35
N ASN A 144 17.20 -12.59 10.53
CA ASN A 144 18.31 -12.82 9.60
C ASN A 144 18.41 -11.71 8.55
N LEU A 145 17.28 -11.23 8.01
CA LEU A 145 17.26 -10.07 7.11
C LEU A 145 17.81 -8.81 7.79
N TYR A 146 17.42 -8.57 9.04
CA TYR A 146 17.90 -7.42 9.82
C TYR A 146 19.41 -7.51 10.11
N VAL A 147 19.91 -8.68 10.49
CA VAL A 147 21.34 -8.91 10.73
C VAL A 147 22.13 -8.69 9.44
N GLU A 148 21.70 -9.28 8.33
CA GLU A 148 22.34 -9.09 7.01
C GLU A 148 22.38 -7.62 6.60
N TYR A 149 21.27 -6.90 6.82
CA TYR A 149 21.19 -5.46 6.49
C TYR A 149 22.24 -4.64 7.26
N ASN A 150 22.48 -4.95 8.53
CA ASN A 150 23.40 -4.23 9.40
C ASN A 150 24.86 -4.71 9.33
N LEU A 151 25.19 -5.79 8.62
CA LEU A 151 26.56 -6.20 8.41
C LEU A 151 27.32 -5.14 7.60
N GLU A 152 28.50 -4.74 8.06
CA GLU A 152 29.39 -3.87 7.32
C GLU A 152 30.11 -4.66 6.23
N GLY A 153 29.88 -4.29 4.97
CA GLY A 153 30.43 -5.00 3.81
C GLY A 153 29.75 -6.36 3.61
N GLY A 154 30.21 -7.12 2.66
CA GLY A 154 29.71 -8.48 2.41
C GLY A 154 29.61 -8.77 0.92
N PHE A 155 30.23 -9.90 0.54
CA PHE A 155 30.01 -10.44 -0.80
C PHE A 155 28.53 -10.74 -1.02
N ALA A 156 27.96 -10.26 -2.10
CA ALA A 156 26.57 -10.53 -2.49
C ALA A 156 25.50 -10.06 -1.47
N LYS A 157 25.76 -8.98 -0.68
CA LYS A 157 24.80 -8.46 0.32
C LYS A 157 23.44 -8.14 -0.27
N ALA A 158 23.41 -7.48 -1.43
CA ALA A 158 22.15 -7.12 -2.10
C ALA A 158 21.34 -8.36 -2.50
N GLU A 159 22.01 -9.40 -2.99
CA GLU A 159 21.39 -10.68 -3.35
C GLU A 159 20.85 -11.41 -2.13
N MET A 160 21.58 -11.41 -1.02
CA MET A 160 21.15 -11.99 0.25
C MET A 160 19.90 -11.28 0.79
N LEU A 161 19.89 -9.95 0.81
CA LEU A 161 18.72 -9.16 1.23
C LEU A 161 17.49 -9.46 0.35
N ARG A 162 17.68 -9.57 -0.97
CA ARG A 162 16.60 -9.96 -1.90
C ARG A 162 16.10 -11.37 -1.64
N ALA A 163 16.98 -12.32 -1.35
CA ALA A 163 16.61 -13.70 -1.05
C ALA A 163 15.79 -13.78 0.25
N TYR A 164 16.23 -13.14 1.33
CA TYR A 164 15.49 -13.10 2.59
C TYR A 164 14.13 -12.43 2.42
N LEU A 165 14.06 -11.28 1.74
CA LEU A 165 12.80 -10.61 1.47
C LEU A 165 11.86 -11.51 0.66
N HIS A 166 12.37 -12.20 -0.37
CA HIS A 166 11.57 -13.12 -1.20
C HIS A 166 10.96 -14.25 -0.35
N ILE A 167 11.76 -14.85 0.53
CA ILE A 167 11.27 -15.89 1.46
C ILE A 167 10.16 -15.33 2.37
N LEU A 168 10.34 -14.13 2.93
CA LEU A 168 9.31 -13.48 3.77
C LEU A 168 8.00 -13.28 3.03
N LEU A 169 8.06 -12.79 1.80
CA LEU A 169 6.88 -12.51 0.98
C LEU A 169 6.17 -13.81 0.58
N ILE A 170 6.90 -14.87 0.20
CA ILE A 170 6.30 -16.20 -0.07
C ILE A 170 5.61 -16.74 1.17
N LYS A 171 6.22 -16.63 2.36
CA LYS A 171 5.61 -17.12 3.60
C LYS A 171 4.31 -16.38 3.91
N ALA A 172 4.30 -15.05 3.79
CA ALA A 172 3.11 -14.23 3.98
C ALA A 172 2.00 -14.58 2.97
N GLU A 173 2.35 -14.73 1.69
CA GLU A 173 1.40 -15.12 0.64
C GLU A 173 0.82 -16.52 0.87
N ARG A 174 1.64 -17.48 1.30
CA ARG A 174 1.19 -18.84 1.63
C ARG A 174 0.07 -18.83 2.68
N VAL A 175 0.20 -17.99 3.73
CA VAL A 175 -0.85 -17.85 4.75
C VAL A 175 -2.11 -17.24 4.16
N LYS A 176 -1.99 -16.20 3.33
CA LYS A 176 -3.15 -15.62 2.62
C LYS A 176 -3.87 -16.65 1.75
N GLN A 177 -3.13 -17.51 1.06
CA GLN A 177 -3.72 -18.55 0.21
C GLN A 177 -4.51 -19.58 1.01
N LEU A 178 -4.05 -19.95 2.21
CA LEU A 178 -4.77 -20.89 3.08
C LEU A 178 -6.14 -20.35 3.52
N HIS A 179 -6.27 -19.03 3.65
CA HIS A 179 -7.52 -18.37 4.03
C HIS A 179 -8.37 -17.94 2.81
N SER A 180 -7.86 -18.10 1.60
CA SER A 180 -8.58 -17.73 0.37
C SER A 180 -9.37 -18.91 -0.17
N THR A 181 -10.67 -18.72 -0.34
CA THR A 181 -11.59 -19.75 -0.87
C THR A 181 -11.57 -19.86 -2.40
N SER A 182 -10.80 -19.04 -3.12
CA SER A 182 -10.82 -19.02 -4.59
C SER A 182 -9.45 -19.28 -5.22
N SER A 183 -9.33 -20.35 -5.98
CA SER A 183 -8.25 -20.54 -6.95
C SER A 183 -8.47 -19.56 -8.12
N VAL A 184 -7.87 -18.40 -8.05
CA VAL A 184 -7.92 -17.41 -9.14
C VAL A 184 -6.84 -17.75 -10.16
N LYS A 185 -7.20 -17.75 -11.45
CA LYS A 185 -6.25 -17.96 -12.53
C LYS A 185 -5.19 -16.85 -12.52
N THR A 186 -3.93 -17.23 -12.62
CA THR A 186 -2.76 -16.34 -12.71
C THR A 186 -2.97 -15.20 -13.72
N LEU A 187 -3.42 -15.51 -14.93
CA LEU A 187 -3.72 -14.53 -15.98
C LEU A 187 -4.74 -13.45 -15.54
N TRP A 188 -5.71 -13.79 -14.71
CA TRP A 188 -6.71 -12.82 -14.24
C TRP A 188 -6.12 -11.82 -13.24
N LEU A 189 -5.19 -12.26 -12.41
CA LEU A 189 -4.45 -11.37 -11.51
C LEU A 189 -3.53 -10.43 -12.30
N GLU A 190 -2.84 -10.93 -13.32
CA GLU A 190 -2.00 -10.12 -14.22
C GLU A 190 -2.82 -9.04 -14.93
N VAL A 191 -3.96 -9.41 -15.51
CA VAL A 191 -4.87 -8.46 -16.18
C VAL A 191 -5.38 -7.42 -15.19
N PHE A 192 -5.77 -7.85 -13.98
CA PHE A 192 -6.26 -6.92 -12.96
C PHE A 192 -5.18 -5.95 -12.50
N ASN A 193 -3.96 -6.42 -12.27
CA ASN A 193 -2.84 -5.59 -11.85
C ASN A 193 -2.45 -4.58 -12.94
N THR A 194 -2.39 -5.01 -14.20
CA THR A 194 -2.14 -4.11 -15.33
C THR A 194 -3.24 -3.05 -15.43
N PHE A 195 -4.51 -3.43 -15.28
CA PHE A 195 -5.63 -2.50 -15.23
C PHE A 195 -5.51 -1.51 -14.07
N LYS A 196 -5.21 -1.99 -12.86
CA LYS A 196 -5.03 -1.15 -11.67
C LYS A 196 -3.91 -0.14 -11.87
N ASN A 197 -2.76 -0.57 -12.39
CA ASN A 197 -1.61 0.30 -12.65
C ASN A 197 -1.96 1.37 -13.70
N SER A 198 -2.65 0.99 -14.78
CA SER A 198 -3.16 1.94 -15.77
C SER A 198 -4.15 2.93 -15.15
N LEU A 199 -5.05 2.46 -14.27
CA LEU A 199 -6.01 3.32 -13.57
C LEU A 199 -5.30 4.34 -12.67
N GLU A 200 -4.27 3.94 -11.91
CA GLU A 200 -3.48 4.83 -11.07
C GLU A 200 -2.85 5.99 -11.86
N VAL A 201 -2.41 5.72 -13.08
CA VAL A 201 -1.81 6.73 -13.97
C VAL A 201 -2.88 7.62 -14.63
N ASN A 202 -3.98 7.03 -15.07
CA ASN A 202 -4.90 7.69 -16.00
C ASN A 202 -6.22 8.21 -15.38
N TYR A 203 -6.52 7.93 -14.11
CA TYR A 203 -7.83 8.28 -13.50
C TYR A 203 -8.15 9.79 -13.51
N VAL A 204 -7.13 10.64 -13.53
CA VAL A 204 -7.28 12.09 -13.62
C VAL A 204 -7.72 12.50 -15.03
N THR A 205 -7.26 11.78 -16.05
CA THR A 205 -7.56 12.06 -17.46
C THR A 205 -8.85 11.44 -17.93
N THR A 206 -9.12 10.19 -17.52
CA THR A 206 -10.31 9.45 -17.95
C THR A 206 -10.85 8.48 -16.91
N ARG A 207 -12.17 8.38 -16.85
CA ARG A 207 -12.91 7.38 -16.05
C ARG A 207 -13.74 6.46 -16.94
N ASN A 208 -13.48 6.51 -18.25
CA ASN A 208 -14.16 5.66 -19.21
C ASN A 208 -13.60 4.23 -19.12
N SER A 209 -14.42 3.31 -18.65
CA SER A 209 -14.03 1.91 -18.48
C SER A 209 -13.64 1.20 -19.80
N LYS A 210 -14.13 1.66 -20.95
CA LYS A 210 -13.74 1.11 -22.26
C LYS A 210 -12.30 1.48 -22.61
N PHE A 211 -11.85 2.69 -22.26
CA PHE A 211 -10.46 3.14 -22.45
C PHE A 211 -9.46 2.13 -21.89
N TYR A 212 -9.68 1.66 -20.67
CA TYR A 212 -8.77 0.70 -20.02
C TYR A 212 -8.77 -0.66 -20.72
N ALA A 213 -9.90 -1.13 -21.22
CA ALA A 213 -9.94 -2.37 -21.99
C ALA A 213 -9.18 -2.26 -23.33
N GLU A 214 -9.33 -1.13 -24.01
CA GLU A 214 -8.62 -0.82 -25.25
C GLU A 214 -7.12 -0.71 -25.03
N GLU A 215 -6.67 -0.03 -23.97
CA GLU A 215 -5.28 0.10 -23.60
C GLU A 215 -4.63 -1.27 -23.30
N LEU A 216 -5.35 -2.14 -22.60
CA LEU A 216 -4.91 -3.52 -22.33
C LEU A 216 -5.07 -4.47 -23.55
N ARG A 217 -5.62 -4.00 -24.66
CA ARG A 217 -5.90 -4.80 -25.88
C ARG A 217 -6.75 -6.03 -25.61
N ILE A 218 -7.75 -5.88 -24.73
CA ILE A 218 -8.73 -6.94 -24.40
C ILE A 218 -10.15 -6.43 -24.57
N SER A 219 -11.12 -7.33 -24.63
CA SER A 219 -12.52 -6.92 -24.69
C SER A 219 -12.97 -6.34 -23.33
N TYR A 220 -13.85 -5.33 -23.37
CA TYR A 220 -14.48 -4.78 -22.16
C TYR A 220 -15.19 -5.86 -21.34
N LYS A 221 -15.85 -6.82 -22.01
CA LYS A 221 -16.51 -7.93 -21.32
C LYS A 221 -15.52 -8.74 -20.51
N PHE A 222 -14.37 -9.10 -21.09
CA PHE A 222 -13.35 -9.88 -20.39
C PHE A 222 -12.77 -9.09 -19.21
N LEU A 223 -12.42 -7.81 -19.38
CA LEU A 223 -11.96 -6.96 -18.27
C LEU A 223 -13.00 -6.91 -17.15
N ASN A 224 -14.29 -6.73 -17.50
CA ASN A 224 -15.36 -6.67 -16.51
C ASN A 224 -15.55 -8.00 -15.76
N ASP A 225 -15.42 -9.13 -16.45
CA ASP A 225 -15.50 -10.47 -15.84
C ASP A 225 -14.32 -10.69 -14.86
N VAL A 226 -13.09 -10.27 -15.24
CA VAL A 226 -11.91 -10.32 -14.37
C VAL A 226 -12.12 -9.49 -13.12
N VAL A 227 -12.46 -8.20 -13.27
CA VAL A 227 -12.64 -7.28 -12.13
C VAL A 227 -13.78 -7.76 -11.23
N LYS A 228 -14.89 -8.20 -11.82
CA LYS A 228 -16.04 -8.70 -11.05
C LYS A 228 -15.72 -9.98 -10.29
N LYS A 229 -14.97 -10.89 -10.88
CA LYS A 229 -14.54 -12.14 -10.21
C LYS A 229 -13.63 -11.88 -9.03
N LEU A 230 -12.72 -10.91 -9.16
CA LEU A 230 -11.71 -10.60 -8.14
C LEU A 230 -12.23 -9.68 -7.03
N THR A 231 -13.08 -8.71 -7.38
CA THR A 231 -13.48 -7.63 -6.44
C THR A 231 -14.98 -7.64 -6.09
N GLY A 232 -15.78 -8.45 -6.77
CA GLY A 232 -17.24 -8.42 -6.68
C GLY A 232 -17.89 -7.22 -7.37
N LYS A 233 -17.11 -6.30 -7.99
CA LYS A 233 -17.58 -5.04 -8.57
C LYS A 233 -17.38 -5.02 -10.08
N THR A 234 -18.24 -4.26 -10.79
CA THR A 234 -18.00 -3.96 -12.22
C THR A 234 -16.76 -3.05 -12.35
N VAL A 235 -16.14 -3.03 -13.55
CA VAL A 235 -15.01 -2.12 -13.83
C VAL A 235 -15.37 -0.67 -13.48
N LYS A 236 -16.57 -0.22 -13.88
CA LYS A 236 -17.03 1.14 -13.57
C LYS A 236 -17.14 1.39 -12.07
N ALA A 237 -17.73 0.47 -11.31
CA ALA A 237 -17.84 0.62 -9.87
C ALA A 237 -16.47 0.63 -9.19
N PHE A 238 -15.52 -0.18 -9.68
CA PHE A 238 -14.16 -0.19 -9.20
C PHE A 238 -13.44 1.14 -9.45
N ILE A 239 -13.57 1.72 -10.65
CA ILE A 239 -13.04 3.05 -10.98
C ILE A 239 -13.66 4.13 -10.09
N ASP A 240 -14.98 4.09 -9.89
CA ASP A 240 -15.70 5.06 -9.05
C ASP A 240 -15.21 4.97 -7.58
N ASP A 241 -14.98 3.77 -7.05
CA ASP A 241 -14.43 3.56 -5.72
C ASP A 241 -12.98 4.07 -5.61
N PHE A 242 -12.15 3.75 -6.59
CA PHE A 242 -10.76 4.21 -6.65
C PHE A 242 -10.68 5.74 -6.60
N VAL A 243 -11.43 6.42 -7.46
CA VAL A 243 -11.48 7.90 -7.49
C VAL A 243 -12.02 8.46 -6.17
N THR A 244 -13.01 7.79 -5.57
CA THR A 244 -13.53 8.19 -4.25
C THR A 244 -12.47 8.10 -3.15
N ILE A 245 -11.65 7.05 -3.16
CA ILE A 245 -10.51 6.89 -2.24
C ILE A 245 -9.49 8.00 -2.44
N GLU A 246 -9.13 8.34 -3.68
CA GLU A 246 -8.19 9.42 -3.97
C GLU A 246 -8.73 10.78 -3.47
N ILE A 247 -10.01 11.09 -3.71
CA ILE A 247 -10.64 12.31 -3.16
C ILE A 247 -10.56 12.32 -1.63
N LYS A 248 -10.88 11.21 -0.97
CA LYS A 248 -10.79 11.08 0.49
C LYS A 248 -9.36 11.31 1.00
N ARG A 249 -8.36 10.73 0.33
CA ARG A 249 -6.94 10.94 0.66
C ARG A 249 -6.57 12.41 0.62
N TYR A 250 -6.96 13.14 -0.44
CA TYR A 250 -6.74 14.59 -0.52
C TYR A 250 -7.48 15.37 0.59
N LEU A 251 -8.72 14.99 0.89
CA LEU A 251 -9.51 15.66 1.93
C LEU A 251 -8.89 15.54 3.33
N LEU A 252 -8.26 14.38 3.62
CA LEU A 252 -7.66 14.08 4.93
C LEU A 252 -6.29 14.69 5.12
N SER A 253 -5.47 14.59 4.11
CA SER A 253 -4.03 14.80 4.25
C SER A 253 -3.57 16.12 3.61
N THR A 254 -4.51 17.00 3.23
CA THR A 254 -4.18 18.33 2.69
C THR A 254 -5.14 19.41 3.19
N SER A 255 -4.62 20.65 3.20
CA SER A 255 -5.43 21.87 3.37
C SER A 255 -6.07 22.36 2.06
N LEU A 256 -5.96 21.62 0.95
CA LEU A 256 -6.53 22.02 -0.34
C LEU A 256 -8.03 22.23 -0.24
N SER A 257 -8.53 23.28 -0.89
CA SER A 257 -9.95 23.53 -1.03
C SER A 257 -10.62 22.41 -1.86
N VAL A 258 -11.92 22.24 -1.69
CA VAL A 258 -12.71 21.28 -2.50
C VAL A 258 -12.57 21.55 -4.00
N LYS A 259 -12.41 22.85 -4.37
CA LYS A 259 -12.19 23.26 -5.76
C LYS A 259 -10.82 22.79 -6.29
N GLU A 260 -9.76 22.89 -5.51
CA GLU A 260 -8.43 22.43 -5.90
C GLU A 260 -8.39 20.90 -6.00
N ILE A 261 -9.02 20.18 -5.05
CA ILE A 261 -9.15 18.73 -5.09
C ILE A 261 -9.92 18.27 -6.34
N CYS A 262 -10.96 19.01 -6.71
CA CYS A 262 -11.74 18.76 -7.92
C CYS A 262 -10.83 18.66 -9.16
N TYR A 263 -10.01 19.67 -9.39
CA TYR A 263 -9.11 19.68 -10.55
C TYR A 263 -7.99 18.63 -10.44
N LYS A 264 -7.43 18.41 -9.25
CA LYS A 264 -6.41 17.37 -9.02
C LYS A 264 -6.92 15.95 -9.23
N THR A 265 -8.22 15.74 -9.11
CA THR A 265 -8.85 14.43 -9.30
C THR A 265 -9.57 14.31 -10.65
N GLY A 266 -9.30 15.23 -11.59
CA GLY A 266 -9.77 15.18 -12.97
C GLY A 266 -11.25 15.48 -13.15
N PHE A 267 -11.84 16.32 -12.30
CA PHE A 267 -13.17 16.87 -12.53
C PHE A 267 -13.08 18.31 -13.03
N ASP A 268 -13.88 18.65 -14.02
CA ASP A 268 -13.93 20.00 -14.59
C ASP A 268 -14.66 20.98 -13.67
N GLU A 269 -15.62 20.49 -12.88
CA GLU A 269 -16.52 21.31 -12.07
C GLU A 269 -16.65 20.80 -10.63
N PRO A 270 -16.50 21.65 -9.60
CA PRO A 270 -16.65 21.25 -8.19
C PRO A 270 -18.02 20.66 -7.85
N ALA A 271 -19.08 21.11 -8.54
CA ALA A 271 -20.43 20.57 -8.37
C ALA A 271 -20.50 19.11 -8.80
N ASN A 272 -19.85 18.74 -9.91
CA ASN A 272 -19.80 17.37 -10.42
C ASN A 272 -19.02 16.45 -9.48
N MET A 273 -17.86 16.89 -8.98
CA MET A 273 -17.12 16.12 -7.97
C MET A 273 -17.92 15.95 -6.68
N THR A 274 -18.57 17.01 -6.20
CA THR A 274 -19.38 16.94 -4.96
C THR A 274 -20.54 15.97 -5.11
N LYS A 275 -21.24 15.99 -6.26
CA LYS A 275 -22.32 15.06 -6.57
C LYS A 275 -21.81 13.62 -6.66
N PHE A 276 -20.68 13.41 -7.34
CA PHE A 276 -20.02 12.12 -7.44
C PHE A 276 -19.63 11.57 -6.06
N PHE A 277 -18.94 12.38 -5.27
CA PHE A 277 -18.49 11.99 -3.93
C PHE A 277 -19.67 11.67 -3.01
N LYS A 278 -20.70 12.53 -2.98
CA LYS A 278 -21.91 12.29 -2.19
C LYS A 278 -22.65 11.03 -2.62
N LYS A 279 -22.71 10.72 -3.92
CA LYS A 279 -23.31 9.47 -4.42
C LYS A 279 -22.59 8.23 -3.87
N ASN A 280 -21.26 8.26 -3.78
CA ASN A 280 -20.46 7.11 -3.39
C ASN A 280 -20.21 7.00 -1.88
N THR A 281 -20.36 8.11 -1.12
CA THR A 281 -20.06 8.15 0.33
C THR A 281 -21.26 8.53 1.20
N GLN A 282 -22.38 8.95 0.62
CA GLN A 282 -23.59 9.47 1.27
C GLN A 282 -23.40 10.81 1.98
N ILE A 283 -22.20 11.38 2.02
CA ILE A 283 -21.90 12.67 2.65
C ILE A 283 -21.14 13.58 1.68
N THR A 284 -21.13 14.89 1.93
CA THR A 284 -20.37 15.85 1.10
C THR A 284 -18.88 15.83 1.44
N PRO A 285 -17.99 16.27 0.50
CA PRO A 285 -16.56 16.38 0.78
C PRO A 285 -16.25 17.23 2.02
N LEU A 286 -16.92 18.35 2.20
CA LEU A 286 -16.74 19.22 3.38
C LEU A 286 -17.13 18.51 4.67
N LYS A 287 -18.28 17.83 4.69
CA LYS A 287 -18.72 17.08 5.87
C LYS A 287 -17.77 15.92 6.19
N PHE A 288 -17.23 15.25 5.16
CA PHE A 288 -16.23 14.20 5.35
C PHE A 288 -14.97 14.75 6.03
N ARG A 289 -14.43 15.90 5.56
CA ARG A 289 -13.26 16.56 6.16
C ARG A 289 -13.45 16.96 7.62
N GLN A 290 -14.67 17.30 8.02
CA GLN A 290 -14.98 17.72 9.40
C GLN A 290 -15.15 16.54 10.38
N GLN A 291 -15.32 15.32 9.89
CA GLN A 291 -15.53 14.12 10.71
C GLN A 291 -14.21 13.40 11.09
N VAL A 292 -13.10 13.85 10.54
CA VAL A 292 -11.76 13.32 10.72
C VAL A 292 -10.87 14.39 11.34
#